data_b24ebb912000382804638bf6dd337977
#
_entry.id   b24ebb912000382804638bf6dd337977
#
_cell.length_a   1.000
_cell.length_b   1.000
_cell.length_c   1.000
_cell.angle_alpha   90.00
_cell.angle_beta   90.00
_cell.angle_gamma   90.00
#
_symmetry.space_group_name_H-M   'P 1'
#
loop_
_entity.id
_entity.type
_entity.pdbx_description
1 polymer ?
#
loop_
_entity_poly.entity_id
_entity_poly.type
_entity_poly.pdbx_seq_one_letter_code
_entity_poly.pdbx_strand_id
1 'polypeptide(L)'
;MNERIKREIDLLPHRPGCYLMHNKDGKVIYVGKAKDLFKRVSQYFLRSQSGKVFKMVSEVEYFETIITNNEKESLILECNLIQKYYPRYNVLLKDGKTYPYIALKKCNDPMIKIARNRKDKNYTYFGPFPNSSAAYDMVDLVNKIFP
;
A
#
# COMPACT_ATOMS: atom_id res chain seq x y z
N MET A 1 9.62 18.44 10.36
CA MET A 1 10.45 17.36 9.75
C MET A 1 11.77 17.30 10.52
N ASN A 2 12.16 16.09 10.98
CA ASN A 2 13.39 15.95 11.74
C ASN A 2 14.60 15.80 10.80
N GLU A 3 15.80 15.93 11.37
CA GLU A 3 17.05 15.87 10.58
C GLU A 3 17.29 14.49 9.94
N ARG A 4 16.84 13.44 10.59
CA ARG A 4 16.95 12.07 10.05
C ARG A 4 16.16 11.94 8.74
N ILE A 5 14.92 12.39 8.74
CA ILE A 5 14.06 12.35 7.55
C ILE A 5 14.68 13.17 6.43
N LYS A 6 15.16 14.36 6.74
CA LYS A 6 15.76 15.26 5.76
C LYS A 6 16.96 14.61 5.06
N ARG A 7 17.85 13.97 5.83
CA ARG A 7 19.02 13.28 5.27
C ARG A 7 18.63 12.09 4.41
N GLU A 8 17.62 11.32 4.86
CA GLU A 8 17.18 10.14 4.12
C GLU A 8 16.46 10.48 2.82
N ILE A 9 15.72 11.59 2.78
CA ILE A 9 15.11 12.08 1.53
C ILE A 9 16.18 12.34 0.48
N ASP A 10 17.28 12.98 0.85
CA ASP A 10 18.36 13.30 -0.09
C ASP A 10 19.04 12.06 -0.68
N LEU A 11 18.91 10.91 0.00
CA LEU A 11 19.49 9.65 -0.46
C LEU A 11 18.51 8.80 -1.28
N LEU A 12 17.27 9.22 -1.44
CA LEU A 12 16.26 8.43 -2.15
C LEU A 12 16.53 8.39 -3.65
N PRO A 13 16.43 7.19 -4.25
CA PRO A 13 16.62 7.05 -5.69
C PRO A 13 15.34 7.41 -6.46
N HIS A 14 15.51 7.79 -7.72
CA HIS A 14 14.41 7.94 -8.68
C HIS A 14 14.07 6.57 -9.27
N ARG A 15 13.53 5.69 -8.43
CA ARG A 15 13.22 4.31 -8.77
C ARG A 15 11.89 3.87 -8.17
N PRO A 16 11.25 2.86 -8.78
CA PRO A 16 10.02 2.31 -8.20
C PRO A 16 10.30 1.54 -6.92
N GLY A 17 9.31 1.49 -6.06
CA GLY A 17 9.42 0.75 -4.81
C GLY A 17 8.27 1.04 -3.85
N CYS A 18 8.44 0.58 -2.63
CA CYS A 18 7.51 0.82 -1.53
C CYS A 18 8.20 1.59 -0.41
N TYR A 19 7.41 2.36 0.33
CA TYR A 19 7.88 3.07 1.51
C TYR A 19 6.99 2.74 2.70
N LEU A 20 7.64 2.64 3.86
CA LEU A 20 6.99 2.33 5.14
C LEU A 20 7.27 3.49 6.10
N MET A 21 6.21 4.14 6.56
CA MET A 21 6.30 5.22 7.54
C MET A 21 6.19 4.65 8.95
N HIS A 22 7.14 5.00 9.82
CA HIS A 22 7.20 4.53 11.20
C HIS A 22 6.99 5.70 12.17
N ASN A 23 6.28 5.44 13.26
CA ASN A 23 6.17 6.40 14.34
C ASN A 23 7.35 6.28 15.32
N LYS A 24 7.34 7.08 16.38
CA LYS A 24 8.40 7.10 17.40
C LYS A 24 8.58 5.76 18.12
N ASP A 25 7.54 4.93 18.15
CA ASP A 25 7.60 3.60 18.77
C ASP A 25 8.06 2.50 17.80
N GLY A 26 8.42 2.89 16.58
CA GLY A 26 8.87 1.96 15.53
C GLY A 26 7.75 1.22 14.83
N LYS A 27 6.49 1.57 15.11
CA LYS A 27 5.34 0.94 14.49
C LYS A 27 5.11 1.48 13.08
N VAL A 28 4.83 0.57 12.13
CA VAL A 28 4.47 0.96 10.76
C VAL A 28 3.07 1.56 10.77
N ILE A 29 2.96 2.83 10.44
CA ILE A 29 1.70 3.56 10.45
C ILE A 29 1.13 3.81 9.05
N TYR A 30 1.94 3.67 8.02
CA TYR A 30 1.51 3.82 6.63
C TYR A 30 2.47 3.11 5.69
N VAL A 31 1.91 2.50 4.64
CA VAL A 31 2.64 1.87 3.55
C VAL A 31 2.12 2.40 2.23
N GLY A 32 3.02 2.73 1.32
CA GLY A 32 2.64 3.16 -0.03
C GLY A 32 3.61 2.65 -1.08
N LYS A 33 3.20 2.75 -2.33
CA LYS A 33 4.07 2.46 -3.47
C LYS A 33 4.32 3.72 -4.28
N ALA A 34 5.42 3.74 -5.02
CA ALA A 34 5.80 4.86 -5.86
C ALA A 34 6.45 4.35 -7.14
N LYS A 35 6.23 5.09 -8.23
CA LYS A 35 7.01 4.94 -9.47
C LYS A 35 8.40 5.53 -9.29
N ASP A 36 8.50 6.58 -8.51
CA ASP A 36 9.70 7.33 -8.20
C ASP A 36 9.66 7.64 -6.70
N LEU A 37 10.46 6.89 -5.94
CA LEU A 37 10.49 7.00 -4.48
C LEU A 37 10.87 8.40 -4.02
N PHE A 38 11.88 9.02 -4.67
CA PHE A 38 12.29 10.38 -4.31
C PHE A 38 11.13 11.37 -4.42
N LYS A 39 10.47 11.40 -5.57
CA LYS A 39 9.36 12.34 -5.80
C LYS A 39 8.21 12.10 -4.84
N ARG A 40 7.81 10.86 -4.66
CA ARG A 40 6.62 10.53 -3.85
C ARG A 40 6.86 10.79 -2.37
N VAL A 41 7.96 10.30 -1.83
CA VAL A 41 8.24 10.44 -0.40
C VAL A 41 8.52 11.90 -0.04
N SER A 42 9.30 12.61 -0.87
CA SER A 42 9.60 14.02 -0.61
C SER A 42 8.34 14.90 -0.60
N GLN A 43 7.31 14.57 -1.39
CA GLN A 43 6.05 15.31 -1.40
C GLN A 43 5.37 15.32 -0.03
N TYR A 44 5.46 14.23 0.74
CA TYR A 44 4.86 14.18 2.07
C TYR A 44 5.50 15.21 3.03
N PHE A 45 6.80 15.43 2.92
CA PHE A 45 7.55 16.22 3.90
C PHE A 45 7.90 17.62 3.43
N LEU A 46 8.01 17.84 2.11
CA LEU A 46 8.41 19.12 1.55
C LEU A 46 7.25 19.97 1.07
N ARG A 47 6.05 19.40 0.96
CA ARG A 47 4.84 20.14 0.60
C ARG A 47 3.92 20.25 1.80
N SER A 48 3.14 21.33 1.84
CA SER A 48 2.12 21.52 2.87
C SER A 48 1.05 20.45 2.73
N GLN A 49 0.69 19.82 3.84
CA GLN A 49 -0.37 18.81 3.90
C GLN A 49 -1.51 19.32 4.78
N SER A 50 -2.68 18.74 4.64
CA SER A 50 -3.85 19.07 5.44
C SER A 50 -4.62 17.82 5.85
N GLY A 51 -5.51 17.95 6.84
CA GLY A 51 -6.39 16.87 7.28
C GLY A 51 -5.65 15.63 7.78
N LYS A 52 -6.13 14.48 7.36
CA LYS A 52 -5.59 13.19 7.82
C LYS A 52 -4.14 12.96 7.38
N VAL A 53 -3.78 13.44 6.20
CA VAL A 53 -2.39 13.33 5.69
C VAL A 53 -1.45 14.17 6.55
N PHE A 54 -1.84 15.38 6.90
CA PHE A 54 -1.06 16.23 7.82
C PHE A 54 -0.82 15.51 9.15
N LYS A 55 -1.87 14.92 9.72
CA LYS A 55 -1.77 14.19 10.99
C LYS A 55 -0.81 12.99 10.86
N MET A 56 -0.92 12.24 9.79
CA MET A 56 -0.01 11.12 9.53
C MET A 56 1.44 11.59 9.46
N VAL A 57 1.72 12.60 8.64
CA VAL A 57 3.09 13.13 8.46
C VAL A 57 3.65 13.63 9.79
N SER A 58 2.82 14.25 10.64
CA SER A 58 3.25 14.74 11.96
C SER A 58 3.67 13.62 12.91
N GLU A 59 3.18 12.39 12.70
CA GLU A 59 3.52 11.23 13.54
C GLU A 59 4.71 10.43 13.00
N VAL A 60 5.19 10.72 11.79
CA VAL A 60 6.32 9.99 11.20
C VAL A 60 7.62 10.40 11.86
N GLU A 61 8.31 9.43 12.46
CA GLU A 61 9.64 9.59 13.03
C GLU A 61 10.73 9.25 12.01
N TYR A 62 10.51 8.21 11.24
CA TYR A 62 11.42 7.79 10.16
C TYR A 62 10.65 6.95 9.14
N PHE A 63 11.26 6.74 7.99
CA PHE A 63 10.70 5.87 6.97
C PHE A 63 11.75 4.88 6.46
N GLU A 64 11.29 3.77 5.93
CA GLU A 64 12.10 2.79 5.22
C GLU A 64 11.61 2.69 3.79
N THR A 65 12.50 2.35 2.87
CA THR A 65 12.15 2.13 1.47
C THR A 65 12.66 0.79 1.00
N ILE A 66 11.91 0.17 0.09
CA ILE A 66 12.30 -1.07 -0.58
C ILE A 66 12.20 -0.81 -2.07
N ILE A 67 13.35 -0.85 -2.75
CA ILE A 67 13.43 -0.63 -4.19
C ILE A 67 13.00 -1.91 -4.90
N THR A 68 12.17 -1.77 -5.92
CA THR A 68 11.74 -2.88 -6.77
C THR A 68 12.24 -2.67 -8.20
N ASN A 69 12.23 -3.72 -9.01
CA ASN A 69 12.70 -3.62 -10.39
C ASN A 69 11.72 -2.88 -11.30
N ASN A 70 10.43 -2.93 -10.97
CA ASN A 70 9.38 -2.28 -11.76
C ASN A 70 8.15 -2.03 -10.88
N GLU A 71 7.13 -1.37 -11.47
CA GLU A 71 5.90 -1.02 -10.76
C GLU A 71 5.07 -2.25 -10.36
N LYS A 72 5.10 -3.32 -11.17
CA LYS A 72 4.34 -4.55 -10.88
C LYS A 72 4.85 -5.21 -9.59
N GLU A 73 6.17 -5.25 -9.43
CA GLU A 73 6.76 -5.74 -8.18
C GLU A 73 6.39 -4.86 -6.99
N SER A 74 6.36 -3.54 -7.17
CA SER A 74 5.97 -2.63 -6.09
C SER A 74 4.51 -2.81 -5.69
N LEU A 75 3.62 -3.11 -6.63
CA LEU A 75 2.22 -3.42 -6.34
C LEU A 75 2.10 -4.68 -5.47
N ILE A 76 2.78 -5.75 -5.85
CA ILE A 76 2.77 -7.01 -5.11
C ILE A 76 3.33 -6.80 -3.70
N LEU A 77 4.44 -6.09 -3.60
CA LEU A 77 5.08 -5.80 -2.32
C LEU A 77 4.19 -4.94 -1.42
N GLU A 78 3.56 -3.89 -1.97
CA GLU A 78 2.64 -3.04 -1.21
C GLU A 78 1.49 -3.86 -0.63
N CYS A 79 0.88 -4.72 -1.44
CA CYS A 79 -0.19 -5.59 -0.99
C CYS A 79 0.26 -6.49 0.18
N ASN A 80 1.43 -7.11 0.04
CA ASN A 80 1.98 -7.97 1.08
C ASN A 80 2.28 -7.21 2.36
N LEU A 81 2.84 -6.00 2.26
CA LEU A 81 3.16 -5.18 3.42
C LEU A 81 1.91 -4.70 4.15
N ILE A 82 0.87 -4.32 3.42
CA ILE A 82 -0.40 -3.92 4.03
C ILE A 82 -1.06 -5.11 4.74
N GLN A 83 -1.02 -6.30 4.15
CA GLN A 83 -1.54 -7.51 4.78
C GLN A 83 -0.76 -7.88 6.05
N LYS A 84 0.56 -7.68 6.03
CA LYS A 84 1.43 -7.98 7.16
C LYS A 84 1.25 -7.01 8.32
N TYR A 85 1.24 -5.71 8.05
CA TYR A 85 1.26 -4.67 9.08
C TYR A 85 -0.11 -4.06 9.38
N TYR A 86 -1.05 -4.14 8.45
CA TYR A 86 -2.38 -3.52 8.56
C TYR A 86 -2.28 -2.10 9.11
N PRO A 87 -1.55 -1.18 8.41
CA PRO A 87 -1.20 0.10 8.99
C PRO A 87 -2.42 1.00 9.23
N ARG A 88 -2.40 1.71 10.36
CA ARG A 88 -3.51 2.54 10.80
C ARG A 88 -3.94 3.56 9.74
N TYR A 89 -2.99 4.26 9.14
CA TYR A 89 -3.32 5.34 8.19
C TYR A 89 -3.72 4.82 6.80
N ASN A 90 -3.38 3.59 6.44
CA ASN A 90 -3.95 2.99 5.25
C ASN A 90 -5.47 2.81 5.39
N VAL A 91 -5.94 2.48 6.58
CA VAL A 91 -7.37 2.40 6.90
C VAL A 91 -8.01 3.79 6.96
N LEU A 92 -7.42 4.71 7.74
CA LEU A 92 -7.98 6.05 7.97
C LEU A 92 -8.05 6.90 6.69
N LEU A 93 -7.07 6.78 5.79
CA LEU A 93 -7.05 7.54 4.55
C LEU A 93 -8.07 7.02 3.51
N LYS A 94 -8.74 5.90 3.78
CA LYS A 94 -9.84 5.40 2.96
C LYS A 94 -11.19 6.02 3.30
N ASP A 95 -11.24 6.98 4.21
CA ASP A 95 -12.48 7.66 4.63
C ASP A 95 -13.56 6.69 5.12
N GLY A 96 -13.15 5.71 5.92
CA GLY A 96 -14.07 4.72 6.50
C GLY A 96 -14.47 3.59 5.55
N LYS A 97 -13.97 3.58 4.34
CA LYS A 97 -14.22 2.48 3.41
C LYS A 97 -13.44 1.24 3.84
N THR A 98 -14.05 0.07 3.62
CA THR A 98 -13.37 -1.20 3.87
C THR A 98 -12.35 -1.50 2.78
N TYR A 99 -11.33 -2.31 3.10
CA TYR A 99 -10.40 -2.79 2.10
C TYR A 99 -11.09 -3.72 1.11
N PRO A 100 -10.75 -3.64 -0.19
CA PRO A 100 -11.22 -4.63 -1.16
C PRO A 100 -10.44 -5.94 -1.05
N TYR A 101 -11.12 -7.03 -1.41
CA TYR A 101 -10.55 -8.37 -1.49
C TYR A 101 -10.82 -8.95 -2.87
N ILE A 102 -9.95 -9.84 -3.32
CA ILE A 102 -10.24 -10.70 -4.46
C ILE A 102 -10.95 -11.94 -3.92
N ALA A 103 -12.15 -12.22 -4.43
CA ALA A 103 -12.92 -13.38 -4.03
C ALA A 103 -12.96 -14.40 -5.18
N LEU A 104 -12.53 -15.64 -4.89
CA LEU A 104 -12.53 -16.75 -5.83
C LEU A 104 -13.57 -17.77 -5.41
N LYS A 105 -14.52 -18.06 -6.29
CA LYS A 105 -15.62 -18.98 -6.01
C LYS A 105 -15.12 -20.43 -5.90
N LYS A 106 -15.54 -21.12 -4.85
CA LYS A 106 -15.20 -22.52 -4.59
C LYS A 106 -16.13 -23.45 -5.35
N CYS A 107 -15.88 -23.67 -6.63
CA CYS A 107 -16.67 -24.62 -7.43
C CYS A 107 -15.92 -25.03 -8.68
N ASN A 108 -16.52 -25.97 -9.46
CA ASN A 108 -15.94 -26.44 -10.71
C ASN A 108 -15.88 -25.34 -11.78
N ASP A 109 -16.63 -24.27 -11.60
CA ASP A 109 -16.73 -23.15 -12.52
C ASP A 109 -16.23 -21.90 -11.77
N PRO A 110 -14.91 -21.70 -11.60
CA PRO A 110 -14.39 -20.65 -10.77
C PRO A 110 -14.70 -19.26 -11.33
N MET A 111 -15.17 -18.37 -10.46
CA MET A 111 -15.42 -16.97 -10.77
C MET A 111 -14.56 -16.10 -9.86
N ILE A 112 -14.02 -15.01 -10.42
CA ILE A 112 -13.23 -14.01 -9.69
C ILE A 112 -14.03 -12.73 -9.61
N LYS A 113 -14.16 -12.16 -8.40
CA LYS A 113 -14.79 -10.85 -8.19
C LYS A 113 -14.04 -10.06 -7.14
N ILE A 114 -14.29 -8.74 -7.11
CA ILE A 114 -13.80 -7.86 -6.05
C ILE A 114 -14.89 -7.78 -4.97
N ALA A 115 -14.51 -8.03 -3.72
CA ALA A 115 -15.43 -8.04 -2.58
C ALA A 115 -14.96 -7.08 -1.49
N ARG A 116 -15.91 -6.52 -0.73
CA ARG A 116 -15.60 -5.60 0.39
C ARG A 116 -15.73 -6.27 1.76
N ASN A 117 -16.22 -7.51 1.80
CA ASN A 117 -16.28 -8.30 3.03
C ASN A 117 -15.95 -9.76 2.70
N ARG A 118 -15.74 -10.56 3.74
CA ARG A 118 -15.36 -11.97 3.62
C ARG A 118 -16.43 -12.91 4.16
N LYS A 119 -17.69 -12.53 4.02
CA LYS A 119 -18.82 -13.24 4.67
C LYS A 119 -19.32 -14.44 3.90
N ASP A 120 -19.16 -14.48 2.58
CA ASP A 120 -19.68 -15.57 1.75
C ASP A 120 -18.77 -16.78 1.82
N LYS A 121 -19.30 -17.88 2.38
CA LYS A 121 -18.53 -19.12 2.56
C LYS A 121 -18.25 -19.88 1.27
N ASN A 122 -18.91 -19.51 0.17
CA ASN A 122 -18.69 -20.12 -1.14
C ASN A 122 -17.47 -19.58 -1.87
N TYR A 123 -16.78 -18.60 -1.26
CA TYR A 123 -15.62 -17.94 -1.84
C TYR A 123 -14.39 -18.08 -0.95
N THR A 124 -13.23 -18.17 -1.60
CA THR A 124 -11.94 -17.98 -0.95
C THR A 124 -11.50 -16.54 -1.20
N TYR A 125 -10.99 -15.87 -0.17
CA TYR A 125 -10.66 -14.45 -0.21
C TYR A 125 -9.17 -14.23 -0.12
N PHE A 126 -8.66 -13.29 -0.94
CA PHE A 126 -7.28 -12.85 -0.96
C PHE A 126 -7.24 -11.35 -0.73
N GLY A 127 -6.33 -10.88 0.09
CA GLY A 127 -6.20 -9.47 0.42
C GLY A 127 -5.90 -9.26 1.90
N PRO A 128 -6.14 -8.07 2.44
CA PRO A 128 -6.74 -6.91 1.77
C PRO A 128 -5.82 -6.24 0.74
N PHE A 129 -6.42 -5.56 -0.22
CA PHE A 129 -5.70 -4.72 -1.18
C PHE A 129 -5.85 -3.25 -0.80
N PRO A 130 -4.85 -2.39 -1.15
CA PRO A 130 -4.89 -0.97 -0.79
C PRO A 130 -6.13 -0.23 -1.26
N ASN A 131 -6.61 -0.60 -2.46
CA ASN A 131 -7.80 0.00 -3.09
C ASN A 131 -8.31 -0.92 -4.19
N SER A 132 -9.44 -0.58 -4.79
CA SER A 132 -10.03 -1.38 -5.87
C SER A 132 -9.14 -1.45 -7.11
N SER A 133 -8.47 -0.35 -7.45
CA SER A 133 -7.54 -0.31 -8.58
C SER A 133 -6.43 -1.34 -8.41
N ALA A 134 -5.82 -1.41 -7.22
CA ALA A 134 -4.79 -2.40 -6.93
C ALA A 134 -5.31 -3.84 -7.05
N ALA A 135 -6.54 -4.09 -6.59
CA ALA A 135 -7.17 -5.41 -6.71
C ALA A 135 -7.42 -5.79 -8.17
N TYR A 136 -7.93 -4.87 -9.00
CA TYR A 136 -8.12 -5.11 -10.42
C TYR A 136 -6.80 -5.30 -11.14
N ASP A 137 -5.77 -4.52 -10.83
CA ASP A 137 -4.44 -4.66 -11.41
C ASP A 137 -3.85 -6.04 -11.10
N MET A 138 -4.08 -6.54 -9.89
CA MET A 138 -3.62 -7.88 -9.50
C MET A 138 -4.36 -8.97 -10.28
N VAL A 139 -5.66 -8.84 -10.47
CA VAL A 139 -6.45 -9.77 -11.30
C VAL A 139 -5.93 -9.78 -12.73
N ASP A 140 -5.67 -8.61 -13.31
CA ASP A 140 -5.13 -8.49 -14.67
C ASP A 140 -3.76 -9.17 -14.78
N LEU A 141 -2.90 -8.99 -13.78
CA LEU A 141 -1.58 -9.59 -13.74
C LEU A 141 -1.68 -11.12 -13.69
N VAL A 142 -2.56 -11.65 -12.83
CA VAL A 142 -2.79 -13.10 -12.73
C VAL A 142 -3.31 -13.66 -14.05
N ASN A 143 -4.24 -12.97 -14.71
CA ASN A 143 -4.78 -13.38 -16.00
C ASN A 143 -3.73 -13.40 -17.13
N LYS A 144 -2.71 -12.54 -17.05
CA LYS A 144 -1.58 -12.57 -18.00
C LYS A 144 -0.66 -13.77 -17.79
N ILE A 145 -0.51 -14.20 -16.55
CA ILE A 145 0.34 -15.33 -16.18
C ILE A 145 -0.41 -16.65 -16.38
N PHE A 146 -1.70 -16.69 -16.05
CA PHE A 146 -2.57 -17.88 -16.12
C PHE A 146 -3.82 -17.55 -16.93
N PRO A 147 -3.70 -17.47 -18.28
CA PRO A 147 -4.83 -17.11 -19.14
C PRO A 147 -5.92 -18.19 -19.18
#